data_e4cf2a94397cfa9dd2146a3bdf3b1c17
#
_entry.id   e4cf2a94397cfa9dd2146a3bdf3b1c17
#
_cell.length_a   1.000
_cell.length_b   1.000
_cell.length_c   1.000
_cell.angle_alpha   90.00
_cell.angle_beta   90.00
_cell.angle_gamma   90.00
#
_symmetry.space_group_name_H-M   'P 1'
#
loop_
_entity.id
_entity.type
_entity.pdbx_description
1 polymer ?
#
loop_
_entity_poly.entity_id
_entity_poly.type
_entity_poly.pdbx_seq_one_letter_code
_entity_poly.pdbx_strand_id
1 'polypeptide(L)'
;MANEKIARLSTATVSFMPKGKTEAITLGYQQSVNLNRTIEKKELLSNDESLGESVMELETKAEYNFSTEIGDISIENLALCFKGLVEDETYAAAGKFWNGKTIKADTETIKIGDPVIKDNKIYIATENMNSGSFTVEKCAPKNYPVKFKKIVPQKLANSLGKIIVDGANLATGKSQILIIPLVNLSFEGDLNVSGSDYAKLSLKGKILKAAGEELFTFMDGE
;
A
#
# COMPACT_ATOMS: atom_id res chain seq x y z
N MET A 1 -36.96 17.83 -13.93
CA MET A 1 -36.21 16.70 -13.31
C MET A 1 -34.92 17.27 -12.74
N ALA A 2 -34.81 17.33 -11.42
CA ALA A 2 -33.61 17.83 -10.77
C ALA A 2 -32.48 16.82 -11.02
N ASN A 3 -31.35 17.27 -11.56
CA ASN A 3 -30.12 16.49 -11.60
C ASN A 3 -29.74 16.23 -10.14
N GLU A 4 -30.01 15.02 -9.65
CA GLU A 4 -29.42 14.56 -8.40
C GLU A 4 -27.90 14.60 -8.57
N LYS A 5 -27.25 15.50 -7.86
CA LYS A 5 -25.82 15.55 -7.81
C LYS A 5 -25.37 14.26 -7.15
N ILE A 6 -24.78 13.36 -7.92
CA ILE A 6 -24.09 12.17 -7.37
C ILE A 6 -22.97 12.71 -6.49
N ALA A 7 -23.20 12.73 -5.20
CA ALA A 7 -22.19 13.18 -4.26
C ALA A 7 -21.10 12.11 -4.16
N ARG A 8 -19.85 12.57 -4.22
CA ARG A 8 -18.68 11.69 -4.08
C ARG A 8 -18.58 11.20 -2.65
N LEU A 9 -18.18 9.95 -2.47
CA LEU A 9 -17.71 9.43 -1.18
C LEU A 9 -16.51 10.28 -0.72
N SER A 10 -16.66 11.06 0.31
CA SER A 10 -15.60 11.97 0.76
C SER A 10 -14.82 11.46 1.96
N THR A 11 -15.35 10.47 2.68
CA THR A 11 -14.71 9.86 3.86
C THR A 11 -14.78 8.35 3.73
N ALA A 12 -14.20 7.82 2.64
CA ALA A 12 -14.21 6.39 2.42
C ALA A 12 -13.03 5.72 3.14
N THR A 13 -13.31 4.63 3.85
CA THR A 13 -12.28 3.70 4.32
C THR A 13 -12.20 2.54 3.33
N VAL A 14 -11.01 2.29 2.81
CA VAL A 14 -10.76 1.15 1.92
C VAL A 14 -10.05 0.06 2.68
N SER A 15 -10.62 -1.13 2.62
CA SER A 15 -10.03 -2.34 3.21
C SER A 15 -9.79 -3.38 2.12
N PHE A 16 -8.63 -4.01 2.15
CA PHE A 16 -8.26 -5.10 1.27
C PHE A 16 -8.13 -6.40 2.06
N MET A 17 -8.85 -7.41 1.66
CA MET A 17 -8.77 -8.75 2.24
C MET A 17 -8.10 -9.69 1.24
N PRO A 18 -6.85 -10.10 1.47
CA PRO A 18 -6.14 -11.03 0.58
C PRO A 18 -6.90 -12.36 0.44
N LYS A 19 -6.89 -12.93 -0.75
CA LYS A 19 -7.55 -14.21 -1.02
C LYS A 19 -7.02 -15.32 -0.09
N GLY A 20 -7.94 -15.98 0.61
CA GLY A 20 -7.59 -17.04 1.58
C GLY A 20 -7.22 -16.54 2.98
N LYS A 21 -7.36 -15.23 3.25
CA LYS A 21 -7.23 -14.65 4.58
C LYS A 21 -8.62 -14.27 5.11
N THR A 22 -8.73 -14.21 6.43
CA THR A 22 -9.95 -13.78 7.14
C THR A 22 -9.85 -12.35 7.65
N GLU A 23 -8.64 -11.80 7.70
CA GLU A 23 -8.37 -10.45 8.18
C GLU A 23 -8.16 -9.51 6.99
N ALA A 24 -8.80 -8.34 7.07
CA ALA A 24 -8.65 -7.28 6.10
C ALA A 24 -7.54 -6.30 6.55
N ILE A 25 -6.80 -5.81 5.59
CA ILE A 25 -5.81 -4.74 5.75
C ILE A 25 -6.52 -3.44 5.42
N THR A 26 -6.61 -2.52 6.38
CA THR A 26 -7.10 -1.17 6.12
C THR A 26 -6.01 -0.39 5.41
N LEU A 27 -6.34 0.17 4.25
CA LEU A 27 -5.39 0.90 3.42
C LEU A 27 -5.13 2.34 3.91
N GLY A 28 -5.63 2.68 5.12
CA GLY A 28 -5.41 3.98 5.73
C GLY A 28 -6.20 5.11 5.07
N TYR A 29 -5.68 6.34 5.16
CA TYR A 29 -6.34 7.52 4.60
C TYR A 29 -6.31 7.50 3.08
N GLN A 30 -7.49 7.61 2.47
CA GLN A 30 -7.66 7.62 1.02
C GLN A 30 -7.81 9.06 0.52
N GLN A 31 -7.07 9.41 -0.53
CA GLN A 31 -7.27 10.68 -1.23
C GLN A 31 -8.28 10.57 -2.37
N SER A 32 -8.33 9.41 -3.01
CA SER A 32 -9.29 9.13 -4.07
C SER A 32 -9.59 7.64 -4.16
N VAL A 33 -10.81 7.32 -4.57
CA VAL A 33 -11.24 5.96 -4.93
C VAL A 33 -11.96 6.07 -6.26
N ASN A 34 -11.48 5.36 -7.27
CA ASN A 34 -12.05 5.40 -8.60
C ASN A 34 -12.38 4.00 -9.09
N LEU A 35 -13.53 3.90 -9.74
CA LEU A 35 -13.96 2.73 -10.52
C LEU A 35 -14.06 3.16 -11.98
N ASN A 36 -13.32 2.51 -12.86
CA ASN A 36 -13.28 2.85 -14.27
C ASN A 36 -13.69 1.64 -15.12
N ARG A 37 -14.48 1.90 -16.17
CA ARG A 37 -14.86 0.94 -17.20
C ARG A 37 -14.19 1.32 -18.51
N THR A 38 -13.42 0.40 -19.07
CA THR A 38 -12.84 0.52 -20.40
C THR A 38 -13.54 -0.45 -21.34
N ILE A 39 -13.95 0.03 -22.52
CA ILE A 39 -14.68 -0.74 -23.52
C ILE A 39 -13.84 -0.78 -24.78
N GLU A 40 -13.60 -1.99 -25.29
CA GLU A 40 -13.09 -2.17 -26.64
C GLU A 40 -14.29 -2.32 -27.59
N LYS A 41 -14.30 -1.51 -28.63
CA LYS A 41 -15.37 -1.52 -29.64
C LYS A 41 -14.79 -1.98 -30.97
N LYS A 42 -15.58 -2.67 -31.75
CA LYS A 42 -15.27 -3.04 -33.12
C LYS A 42 -16.33 -2.43 -34.03
N GLU A 43 -15.89 -1.63 -34.97
CA GLU A 43 -16.76 -1.04 -35.97
C GLU A 43 -16.88 -1.97 -37.18
N LEU A 44 -18.09 -2.17 -37.65
CA LEU A 44 -18.39 -2.76 -38.94
C LEU A 44 -18.62 -1.60 -39.92
N LEU A 45 -17.74 -1.53 -40.90
CA LEU A 45 -17.86 -0.55 -41.99
C LEU A 45 -18.75 -1.09 -43.10
N SER A 46 -19.56 -0.22 -43.72
CA SER A 46 -20.31 -0.57 -44.90
C SER A 46 -19.37 -0.83 -46.07
N ASN A 47 -19.62 -1.93 -46.82
CA ASN A 47 -18.97 -2.23 -48.06
C ASN A 47 -19.71 -1.68 -49.30
N ASP A 48 -20.85 -0.98 -49.07
CA ASP A 48 -21.59 -0.34 -50.13
C ASP A 48 -20.98 0.99 -50.57
N GLU A 49 -21.56 1.60 -51.60
CA GLU A 49 -21.03 2.79 -52.31
C GLU A 49 -20.66 4.02 -51.46
N SER A 50 -21.07 4.06 -50.18
CA SER A 50 -20.61 5.03 -49.21
C SER A 50 -19.41 4.50 -48.39
N LEU A 51 -18.25 4.49 -49.05
CA LEU A 51 -16.98 4.07 -48.47
C LEU A 51 -16.67 4.78 -47.15
N GLY A 52 -16.70 4.02 -46.05
CA GLY A 52 -16.18 4.44 -44.76
C GLY A 52 -17.20 4.86 -43.71
N GLU A 53 -18.52 4.69 -43.95
CA GLU A 53 -19.50 4.91 -42.89
C GLU A 53 -19.63 3.70 -41.97
N SER A 54 -19.57 3.95 -40.66
CA SER A 54 -19.79 2.93 -39.64
C SER A 54 -21.26 2.55 -39.61
N VAL A 55 -21.56 1.28 -39.94
CA VAL A 55 -22.93 0.74 -39.96
C VAL A 55 -23.31 0.17 -38.61
N MET A 56 -22.37 -0.34 -37.84
CA MET A 56 -22.58 -0.96 -36.55
C MET A 56 -21.34 -0.89 -35.68
N GLU A 57 -21.55 -0.57 -34.42
CA GLU A 57 -20.53 -0.61 -33.38
C GLU A 57 -20.86 -1.73 -32.39
N LEU A 58 -19.94 -2.66 -32.20
CA LEU A 58 -20.07 -3.77 -31.28
C LEU A 58 -19.09 -3.64 -30.12
N GLU A 59 -19.58 -3.69 -28.90
CA GLU A 59 -18.74 -3.84 -27.72
C GLU A 59 -18.19 -5.26 -27.67
N THR A 60 -16.88 -5.42 -27.87
CA THR A 60 -16.24 -6.74 -27.90
C THR A 60 -15.68 -7.14 -26.55
N LYS A 61 -15.35 -6.15 -25.71
CA LYS A 61 -14.78 -6.39 -24.40
C LYS A 61 -15.05 -5.23 -23.46
N ALA A 62 -15.40 -5.53 -22.22
CA ALA A 62 -15.48 -4.56 -21.15
C ALA A 62 -14.52 -4.97 -20.02
N GLU A 63 -13.66 -4.07 -19.62
CA GLU A 63 -12.77 -4.23 -18.47
C GLU A 63 -13.14 -3.22 -17.39
N TYR A 64 -13.11 -3.67 -16.15
CA TYR A 64 -13.33 -2.82 -14.99
C TYR A 64 -12.05 -2.75 -14.17
N ASN A 65 -11.67 -1.54 -13.81
CA ASN A 65 -10.46 -1.26 -13.07
C ASN A 65 -10.80 -0.44 -11.82
N PHE A 66 -10.17 -0.79 -10.73
CA PHE A 66 -10.18 -0.06 -9.47
C PHE A 66 -8.88 0.73 -9.33
N SER A 67 -8.94 1.94 -8.82
CA SER A 67 -7.73 2.67 -8.42
C SER A 67 -7.99 3.50 -7.17
N THR A 68 -6.96 3.62 -6.35
CA THR A 68 -6.98 4.43 -5.14
C THR A 68 -5.61 5.03 -4.86
N GLU A 69 -5.61 6.24 -4.32
CA GLU A 69 -4.41 6.90 -3.79
C GLU A 69 -4.44 6.85 -2.27
N ILE A 70 -3.39 6.29 -1.69
CA ILE A 70 -3.22 6.12 -0.25
C ILE A 70 -2.23 7.17 0.25
N GLY A 71 -2.63 7.95 1.26
CA GLY A 71 -1.77 8.93 1.94
C GLY A 71 -1.05 8.37 3.16
N ASP A 72 -1.40 7.16 3.61
CA ASP A 72 -0.76 6.51 4.76
C ASP A 72 0.21 5.43 4.30
N ILE A 73 1.50 5.64 4.59
CA ILE A 73 2.57 4.72 4.22
C ILE A 73 2.92 3.85 5.42
N SER A 74 2.07 2.87 5.71
CA SER A 74 2.40 1.78 6.63
C SER A 74 3.29 0.74 5.95
N ILE A 75 4.03 -0.04 6.74
CA ILE A 75 4.87 -1.12 6.19
C ILE A 75 4.01 -2.22 5.53
N GLU A 76 2.80 -2.42 6.04
CA GLU A 76 1.83 -3.35 5.50
C GLU A 76 1.32 -2.89 4.12
N ASN A 77 1.03 -1.60 3.95
CA ASN A 77 0.63 -1.01 2.67
C ASN A 77 1.78 -1.06 1.64
N LEU A 78 3.01 -0.77 2.08
CA LEU A 78 4.19 -0.92 1.24
C LEU A 78 4.40 -2.38 0.80
N ALA A 79 4.24 -3.33 1.72
CA ALA A 79 4.36 -4.75 1.39
C ALA A 79 3.33 -5.17 0.34
N LEU A 80 2.09 -4.69 0.45
CA LEU A 80 1.06 -4.93 -0.54
C LEU A 80 1.46 -4.37 -1.92
N CYS A 81 1.98 -3.14 -1.98
CA CYS A 81 2.43 -2.49 -3.20
C CYS A 81 3.52 -3.30 -3.92
N PHE A 82 4.50 -3.79 -3.17
CA PHE A 82 5.64 -4.54 -3.72
C PHE A 82 5.39 -6.05 -3.81
N LYS A 83 4.16 -6.52 -3.57
CA LYS A 83 3.83 -7.95 -3.50
C LYS A 83 4.78 -8.70 -2.56
N GLY A 84 5.13 -8.03 -1.46
CA GLY A 84 6.12 -8.50 -0.49
C GLY A 84 5.49 -9.11 0.75
N LEU A 85 6.31 -9.81 1.51
CA LEU A 85 5.99 -10.23 2.87
C LEU A 85 6.68 -9.32 3.87
N VAL A 86 5.98 -9.01 4.96
CA VAL A 86 6.59 -8.35 6.12
C VAL A 86 7.22 -9.42 6.99
N GLU A 87 8.50 -9.30 7.23
CA GLU A 87 9.26 -10.20 8.10
C GLU A 87 9.92 -9.39 9.22
N ASP A 88 9.98 -9.96 10.42
CA ASP A 88 10.74 -9.36 11.50
C ASP A 88 12.24 -9.65 11.26
N GLU A 89 13.06 -8.62 11.34
CA GLU A 89 14.50 -8.75 11.27
C GLU A 89 15.17 -8.16 12.50
N THR A 90 16.03 -8.95 13.12
CA THR A 90 16.95 -8.44 14.14
C THR A 90 18.17 -7.87 13.44
N TYR A 91 18.16 -6.54 13.26
CA TYR A 91 19.22 -5.85 12.53
C TYR A 91 20.51 -5.75 13.32
N ALA A 92 20.45 -5.74 14.63
CA ALA A 92 21.60 -5.48 15.44
C ALA A 92 22.23 -6.78 16.00
N ALA A 93 23.37 -7.10 15.46
CA ALA A 93 24.37 -7.92 16.14
C ALA A 93 25.71 -7.17 16.09
N ALA A 94 26.58 -7.41 17.03
CA ALA A 94 27.96 -6.92 16.95
C ALA A 94 28.57 -7.36 15.60
N GLY A 95 29.29 -6.45 14.94
CA GLY A 95 29.85 -6.67 13.61
C GLY A 95 28.95 -6.26 12.44
N LYS A 96 27.65 -5.99 12.62
CA LYS A 96 26.80 -5.42 11.57
C LYS A 96 27.03 -3.93 11.39
N PHE A 97 26.67 -3.40 10.23
CA PHE A 97 26.86 -2.00 9.87
C PHE A 97 25.65 -1.16 10.25
N TRP A 98 25.89 -0.04 10.91
CA TRP A 98 24.86 0.92 11.31
C TRP A 98 25.35 2.34 11.10
N ASN A 99 24.60 3.14 10.33
CA ASN A 99 24.89 4.55 10.09
C ASN A 99 26.37 4.85 9.75
N GLY A 100 26.93 4.07 8.82
CA GLY A 100 28.31 4.24 8.37
C GLY A 100 29.39 3.60 9.24
N LYS A 101 29.03 2.95 10.35
CA LYS A 101 29.97 2.32 11.29
C LYS A 101 29.55 0.90 11.66
N THR A 102 30.53 0.08 12.03
CA THR A 102 30.30 -1.26 12.56
C THR A 102 29.78 -1.19 13.99
N ILE A 103 28.67 -1.90 14.27
CA ILE A 103 28.14 -2.01 15.64
C ILE A 103 29.12 -2.80 16.50
N LYS A 104 29.48 -2.24 17.64
CA LYS A 104 30.35 -2.85 18.62
C LYS A 104 29.59 -3.60 19.69
N ALA A 105 30.20 -4.63 20.26
CA ALA A 105 29.73 -5.22 21.50
C ALA A 105 30.07 -4.29 22.68
N ASP A 106 29.30 -4.36 23.77
CA ASP A 106 29.53 -3.60 25.01
C ASP A 106 30.81 -4.03 25.75
N THR A 107 31.38 -5.15 25.33
CA THR A 107 32.67 -5.67 25.85
C THR A 107 33.91 -5.17 25.09
N GLU A 108 33.71 -4.48 23.97
CA GLU A 108 34.81 -3.98 23.14
C GLU A 108 35.26 -2.58 23.56
N THR A 109 36.44 -2.16 23.04
CA THR A 109 36.86 -0.76 23.13
C THR A 109 36.00 0.11 22.22
N ILE A 110 35.35 1.11 22.80
CA ILE A 110 34.34 1.97 22.14
C ILE A 110 34.91 3.38 22.00
N LYS A 111 34.76 3.95 20.83
CA LYS A 111 35.13 5.35 20.54
C LYS A 111 33.90 6.23 20.40
N ILE A 112 34.07 7.53 20.58
CA ILE A 112 33.02 8.53 20.35
C ILE A 112 32.38 8.32 18.98
N GLY A 113 31.07 8.25 18.96
CA GLY A 113 30.24 8.05 17.75
C GLY A 113 30.16 6.58 17.29
N ASP A 114 30.72 5.63 18.02
CA ASP A 114 30.52 4.21 17.71
C ASP A 114 29.12 3.76 18.11
N PRO A 115 28.41 3.00 17.26
CA PRO A 115 27.19 2.32 17.65
C PRO A 115 27.54 1.08 18.50
N VAL A 116 26.88 0.94 19.64
CA VAL A 116 27.08 -0.14 20.60
C VAL A 116 25.77 -0.84 20.87
N ILE A 117 25.76 -2.17 20.84
CA ILE A 117 24.60 -2.97 21.18
C ILE A 117 24.63 -3.41 22.64
N LYS A 118 23.58 -3.14 23.39
CA LYS A 118 23.32 -3.68 24.72
C LYS A 118 21.82 -3.81 24.98
N ASP A 119 21.41 -4.85 25.66
CA ASP A 119 20.02 -5.10 26.07
C ASP A 119 19.00 -4.91 24.93
N ASN A 120 19.31 -5.43 23.73
CA ASN A 120 18.49 -5.29 22.53
C ASN A 120 18.22 -3.84 22.10
N LYS A 121 19.17 -2.94 22.36
CA LYS A 121 19.14 -1.54 21.88
C LYS A 121 20.50 -1.15 21.33
N ILE A 122 20.48 -0.21 20.37
CA ILE A 122 21.70 0.40 19.83
C ILE A 122 21.85 1.78 20.47
N TYR A 123 23.00 2.01 21.06
CA TYR A 123 23.41 3.27 21.66
C TYR A 123 24.51 3.92 20.82
N ILE A 124 24.58 5.22 20.79
CA ILE A 124 25.68 5.95 20.15
C ILE A 124 26.57 6.53 21.27
N ALA A 125 27.82 6.12 21.31
CA ALA A 125 28.75 6.57 22.31
C ALA A 125 29.06 8.07 22.19
N THR A 126 29.00 8.81 23.28
CA THR A 126 29.39 10.22 23.38
C THR A 126 30.77 10.41 23.98
N GLU A 127 31.31 9.35 24.59
CA GLU A 127 32.66 9.31 25.17
C GLU A 127 33.39 8.04 24.76
N ASN A 128 34.73 8.09 24.89
CA ASN A 128 35.54 6.87 24.72
C ASN A 128 35.39 5.98 25.94
N MET A 129 35.25 4.68 25.73
CA MET A 129 35.15 3.67 26.79
C MET A 129 36.11 2.53 26.52
N ASN A 130 36.79 2.07 27.57
CA ASN A 130 37.67 0.90 27.49
C ASN A 130 36.86 -0.39 27.41
N SER A 131 37.47 -1.46 26.96
CA SER A 131 36.86 -2.78 26.92
C SER A 131 36.23 -3.14 28.28
N GLY A 132 34.96 -3.56 28.26
CA GLY A 132 34.19 -3.96 29.44
C GLY A 132 33.72 -2.81 30.35
N SER A 133 33.90 -1.53 29.95
CA SER A 133 33.51 -0.36 30.76
C SER A 133 32.31 0.39 30.18
N PHE A 134 31.49 -0.27 29.41
CA PHE A 134 30.29 0.33 28.80
C PHE A 134 29.30 0.79 29.86
N THR A 135 28.87 2.05 29.76
CA THR A 135 27.78 2.62 30.57
C THR A 135 26.86 3.43 29.67
N VAL A 136 25.55 3.37 29.94
CA VAL A 136 24.54 4.06 29.14
C VAL A 136 24.62 5.58 29.27
N GLU A 137 25.09 6.06 30.43
CA GLU A 137 25.29 7.48 30.73
C GLU A 137 26.28 8.16 29.79
N LYS A 138 27.22 7.37 29.24
CA LYS A 138 28.20 7.82 28.23
C LYS A 138 27.72 7.67 26.80
N CYS A 139 26.41 7.56 26.62
CA CYS A 139 25.78 7.44 25.30
C CYS A 139 24.81 8.59 25.07
N ALA A 140 24.47 8.82 23.80
CA ALA A 140 23.42 9.77 23.43
C ALA A 140 22.08 9.36 24.08
N PRO A 141 21.24 10.32 24.49
CA PRO A 141 19.98 10.02 25.18
C PRO A 141 18.99 9.23 24.31
N LYS A 142 19.20 9.21 23.00
CA LYS A 142 18.37 8.46 22.06
C LYS A 142 19.00 7.10 21.79
N ASN A 143 18.25 6.05 22.02
CA ASN A 143 18.59 4.69 21.60
C ASN A 143 17.71 4.24 20.43
N TYR A 144 18.12 3.17 19.76
CA TYR A 144 17.44 2.64 18.58
C TYR A 144 17.06 1.18 18.83
N PRO A 145 15.89 0.74 18.36
CA PRO A 145 15.51 -0.65 18.47
C PRO A 145 16.40 -1.53 17.60
N VAL A 146 16.57 -2.77 17.97
CA VAL A 146 17.32 -3.77 17.19
C VAL A 146 16.41 -4.60 16.29
N LYS A 147 15.12 -4.64 16.58
CA LYS A 147 14.11 -5.32 15.77
C LYS A 147 13.47 -4.35 14.82
N PHE A 148 13.44 -4.70 13.55
CA PHE A 148 12.81 -3.96 12.49
C PHE A 148 11.91 -4.90 11.71
N LYS A 149 10.85 -4.36 11.15
CA LYS A 149 10.10 -5.03 10.10
C LYS A 149 10.76 -4.71 8.77
N LYS A 150 10.99 -5.73 7.95
CA LYS A 150 11.46 -5.57 6.57
C LYS A 150 10.43 -6.09 5.58
N ILE A 151 10.41 -5.51 4.41
CA ILE A 151 9.64 -6.02 3.28
C ILE A 151 10.58 -6.86 2.42
N VAL A 152 10.18 -8.10 2.15
CA VAL A 152 10.84 -8.95 1.16
C VAL A 152 9.97 -8.92 -0.10
N PRO A 153 10.36 -8.15 -1.14
CA PRO A 153 9.57 -7.99 -2.36
C PRO A 153 9.36 -9.30 -3.10
N GLN A 154 8.28 -9.37 -3.89
CA GLN A 154 7.97 -10.47 -4.81
C GLN A 154 7.81 -11.87 -4.18
N LYS A 155 7.65 -11.96 -2.88
CA LYS A 155 7.33 -13.23 -2.21
C LYS A 155 5.85 -13.64 -2.32
N LEU A 156 4.96 -12.68 -2.64
CA LEU A 156 3.56 -12.97 -2.93
C LEU A 156 3.38 -13.14 -4.43
N ALA A 157 2.87 -14.29 -4.87
CA ALA A 157 2.67 -14.59 -6.28
C ALA A 157 1.68 -13.64 -6.96
N ASN A 158 0.65 -13.18 -6.23
CA ASN A 158 -0.33 -12.21 -6.70
C ASN A 158 -0.98 -11.48 -5.54
N SER A 159 -1.51 -10.31 -5.81
CA SER A 159 -2.27 -9.50 -4.86
C SER A 159 -3.77 -9.65 -5.14
N LEU A 160 -4.23 -10.90 -5.23
CA LEU A 160 -5.64 -11.20 -5.38
C LEU A 160 -6.36 -11.07 -4.04
N GLY A 161 -7.51 -10.44 -4.06
CA GLY A 161 -8.32 -10.30 -2.84
C GLY A 161 -9.62 -9.56 -3.09
N LYS A 162 -10.34 -9.33 -2.01
CA LYS A 162 -11.58 -8.58 -1.95
C LYS A 162 -11.31 -7.15 -1.48
N ILE A 163 -11.95 -6.18 -2.12
CA ILE A 163 -11.96 -4.78 -1.66
C ILE A 163 -13.33 -4.47 -1.10
N ILE A 164 -13.33 -3.77 0.02
CA ILE A 164 -14.49 -3.16 0.63
C ILE A 164 -14.19 -1.68 0.81
N VAL A 165 -15.02 -0.84 0.22
CA VAL A 165 -15.00 0.62 0.43
C VAL A 165 -16.23 0.96 1.23
N ASP A 166 -16.03 1.46 2.43
CA ASP A 166 -17.09 1.91 3.34
C ASP A 166 -16.98 3.41 3.52
N GLY A 167 -18.05 4.12 3.28
CA GLY A 167 -18.07 5.56 3.38
C GLY A 167 -19.48 6.13 3.51
N ALA A 168 -19.55 7.46 3.55
CA ALA A 168 -20.82 8.16 3.61
C ALA A 168 -20.95 9.13 2.43
N ASN A 169 -22.17 9.25 1.92
CA ASN A 169 -22.52 10.31 0.99
C ASN A 169 -22.70 11.63 1.75
N LEU A 170 -21.81 12.58 1.55
CA LEU A 170 -21.84 13.86 2.26
C LEU A 170 -23.09 14.69 2.00
N ALA A 171 -23.70 14.55 0.83
CA ALA A 171 -24.89 15.34 0.51
C ALA A 171 -26.13 14.82 1.23
N THR A 172 -26.21 13.51 1.48
CA THR A 172 -27.38 12.86 2.10
C THR A 172 -27.10 12.35 3.52
N GLY A 173 -25.82 12.25 3.92
CA GLY A 173 -25.40 11.62 5.18
C GLY A 173 -25.60 10.11 5.23
N LYS A 174 -26.03 9.48 4.14
CA LYS A 174 -26.32 8.05 4.07
C LYS A 174 -25.03 7.23 3.90
N SER A 175 -25.00 6.04 4.49
CA SER A 175 -23.90 5.10 4.33
C SER A 175 -23.87 4.53 2.92
N GLN A 176 -22.69 4.44 2.34
CA GLN A 176 -22.47 3.83 1.01
C GLN A 176 -21.35 2.81 1.08
N ILE A 177 -21.58 1.63 0.53
CA ILE A 177 -20.62 0.53 0.54
C ILE A 177 -20.41 0.03 -0.89
N LEU A 178 -19.14 -0.04 -1.31
CA LEU A 178 -18.73 -0.72 -2.54
C LEU A 178 -17.97 -1.99 -2.18
N ILE A 179 -18.43 -3.11 -2.71
CA ILE A 179 -17.78 -4.42 -2.55
C ILE A 179 -17.29 -4.89 -3.90
N ILE A 180 -16.00 -5.20 -4.00
CA ILE A 180 -15.38 -5.83 -5.17
C ILE A 180 -14.87 -7.20 -4.72
N PRO A 181 -15.55 -8.30 -5.08
CA PRO A 181 -15.24 -9.63 -4.56
C PRO A 181 -13.86 -10.14 -4.95
N LEU A 182 -13.40 -9.80 -6.15
CA LEU A 182 -12.09 -10.23 -6.62
C LEU A 182 -11.40 -9.14 -7.45
N VAL A 183 -10.25 -8.72 -6.98
CA VAL A 183 -9.38 -7.75 -7.66
C VAL A 183 -7.94 -8.27 -7.61
N ASN A 184 -7.19 -8.00 -8.66
CA ASN A 184 -5.74 -8.19 -8.67
C ASN A 184 -5.06 -6.82 -8.56
N LEU A 185 -4.58 -6.50 -7.37
CA LEU A 185 -3.94 -5.22 -7.10
C LEU A 185 -2.50 -5.17 -7.62
N SER A 186 -2.10 -4.02 -8.08
CA SER A 186 -0.73 -3.67 -8.44
C SER A 186 -0.44 -2.23 -8.02
N PHE A 187 0.82 -1.97 -7.71
CA PHE A 187 1.32 -0.62 -7.54
C PHE A 187 1.72 -0.05 -8.90
N GLU A 188 1.35 1.19 -9.16
CA GLU A 188 1.81 1.93 -10.33
C GLU A 188 2.32 3.30 -9.89
N GLY A 189 3.50 3.65 -10.36
CA GLY A 189 4.16 4.93 -10.12
C GLY A 189 5.41 4.80 -9.25
N ASP A 190 5.97 5.93 -8.91
CA ASP A 190 7.17 6.04 -8.10
C ASP A 190 6.82 6.19 -6.62
N LEU A 191 7.53 5.47 -5.77
CA LEU A 191 7.49 5.70 -4.34
C LEU A 191 8.47 6.82 -3.99
N ASN A 192 7.97 8.00 -3.73
CA ASN A 192 8.80 9.10 -3.26
C ASN A 192 9.03 8.95 -1.75
N VAL A 193 10.23 8.51 -1.37
CA VAL A 193 10.60 8.23 0.03
C VAL A 193 11.21 9.46 0.73
N SER A 194 11.57 10.50 -0.05
CA SER A 194 12.15 11.74 0.49
C SER A 194 11.70 12.93 -0.36
N GLY A 195 11.23 13.99 0.29
CA GLY A 195 10.77 15.20 -0.38
C GLY A 195 9.97 16.09 0.57
N SER A 196 9.60 17.27 0.11
CA SER A 196 8.71 18.21 0.83
C SER A 196 7.25 17.84 0.73
N ASP A 197 6.88 16.98 -0.23
CA ASP A 197 5.51 16.56 -0.45
C ASP A 197 5.18 15.28 0.32
N TYR A 198 3.91 15.14 0.68
CA TYR A 198 3.43 13.91 1.30
C TYR A 198 3.59 12.75 0.33
N ALA A 199 4.26 11.71 0.77
CA ALA A 199 4.39 10.50 -0.03
C ALA A 199 3.00 9.87 -0.25
N LYS A 200 2.75 9.46 -1.50
CA LYS A 200 1.51 8.84 -1.94
C LYS A 200 1.79 7.49 -2.56
N LEU A 201 0.90 6.55 -2.33
CA LEU A 201 0.93 5.24 -2.98
C LEU A 201 -0.27 5.12 -3.91
N SER A 202 -0.02 4.91 -5.19
CA SER A 202 -1.08 4.63 -6.18
C SER A 202 -1.24 3.13 -6.34
N LEU A 203 -2.39 2.61 -5.89
CA LEU A 203 -2.80 1.24 -6.13
C LEU A 203 -3.80 1.20 -7.27
N LYS A 204 -3.55 0.32 -8.24
CA LYS A 204 -4.50 -0.03 -9.29
C LYS A 204 -4.81 -1.51 -9.23
N GLY A 205 -6.00 -1.87 -9.69
CA GLY A 205 -6.40 -3.26 -9.71
C GLY A 205 -7.37 -3.57 -10.84
N LYS A 206 -7.12 -4.67 -11.53
CA LYS A 206 -8.08 -5.22 -12.48
C LYS A 206 -9.13 -6.01 -11.72
N ILE A 207 -10.39 -5.66 -11.93
CA ILE A 207 -11.53 -6.38 -11.34
C ILE A 207 -11.76 -7.65 -12.12
N LEU A 208 -11.85 -8.76 -11.41
CA LEU A 208 -12.01 -10.09 -11.98
C LEU A 208 -13.36 -10.69 -11.56
N LYS A 209 -13.94 -11.51 -12.41
CA LYS A 209 -15.16 -12.24 -12.08
C LYS A 209 -14.82 -13.35 -11.09
N ALA A 210 -15.40 -13.30 -9.90
CA ALA A 210 -15.39 -14.40 -8.95
C ALA A 210 -16.54 -15.38 -9.27
N ALA A 211 -16.31 -16.67 -9.05
CA ALA A 211 -17.33 -17.66 -9.33
C ALA A 211 -18.54 -17.47 -8.40
N GLY A 212 -19.73 -17.34 -9.01
CA GLY A 212 -20.98 -17.17 -8.26
C GLY A 212 -21.23 -15.79 -7.67
N GLU A 213 -20.33 -14.81 -7.90
CA GLU A 213 -20.48 -13.46 -7.38
C GLU A 213 -20.60 -12.43 -8.52
N GLU A 214 -21.12 -11.24 -8.22
CA GLU A 214 -21.11 -10.12 -9.15
C GLU A 214 -19.69 -9.54 -9.29
N LEU A 215 -19.43 -8.77 -10.36
CA LEU A 215 -18.14 -8.09 -10.54
C LEU A 215 -17.87 -7.10 -9.41
N PHE A 216 -18.87 -6.35 -9.04
CA PHE A 216 -18.91 -5.50 -7.87
C PHE A 216 -20.35 -5.23 -7.46
N THR A 217 -20.55 -4.84 -6.21
CA THR A 217 -21.83 -4.45 -5.66
C THR A 217 -21.69 -3.08 -5.03
N PHE A 218 -22.55 -2.14 -5.42
CA PHE A 218 -22.65 -0.86 -4.78
C PHE A 218 -23.97 -0.79 -4.01
N MET A 219 -23.90 -0.46 -2.74
CA MET A 219 -25.06 -0.36 -1.84
C MET A 219 -25.16 1.08 -1.33
N ASP A 220 -26.36 1.62 -1.38
CA ASP A 220 -26.70 2.93 -0.82
C ASP A 220 -27.68 2.71 0.34
N GLY A 221 -27.35 3.25 1.50
CA GLY A 221 -28.21 3.15 2.68
C GLY A 221 -29.48 3.97 2.53
N GLU A 222 -30.59 3.47 3.06
CA GLU A 222 -31.88 4.18 3.08
C GLU A 222 -31.90 5.34 4.09
#